data_f2e5d51437ffd04e182621aad10eb824
#
_entry.id   f2e5d51437ffd04e182621aad10eb824
#
_cell.length_a   1.000
_cell.length_b   1.000
_cell.length_c   1.000
_cell.angle_alpha   90.00
_cell.angle_beta   90.00
_cell.angle_gamma   90.00
#
_symmetry.space_group_name_H-M   'P 1'
#
loop_
_entity.id
_entity.type
_entity.pdbx_description
1 polymer ?
#
loop_
_entity_poly.entity_id
_entity_poly.type
_entity_poly.pdbx_seq_one_letter_code
_entity_poly.pdbx_strand_id
1 'polypeptide(L)'
;MEQLQPPSPYTYNRRQTRDSEEHAEALGEWDQVYDQLSPGAFEGSLVDIWFEGLQVFRETTNRSVSQSGTTWNGCYVVGIPVNMKGPGLFSKQVLTRDSMLTFHSDQEFSLTAPEGFDVVAVAVPEKTLMEAMQPGSSEELYQLFPKSPKVMVAAPGQLDELRNCLLSILDPASFEPELLAYPQVQKAISSAIIGHLAEVLTSATQAPLPTRSFKGRCHVVKEATNYALTHTTEPITVADLCEKLNISRRMLNYCFQDVLSTNPVHYLRSLRLNGVRRELRQPGNIPGSIRDIACKWGFWHLPRFASEYRALFGELPSETARNSRN
;
A
#
# COMPACT_ATOMS: atom_id res chain seq x y z
N MET A 1 5.61 -36.00 25.68
CA MET A 1 6.31 -35.80 24.39
C MET A 1 5.26 -35.23 23.44
N GLU A 2 5.14 -33.92 23.38
CA GLU A 2 4.35 -33.25 22.33
C GLU A 2 5.06 -33.54 20.99
N GLN A 3 4.37 -34.23 20.10
CA GLN A 3 4.80 -34.36 18.71
C GLN A 3 4.69 -32.95 18.10
N LEU A 4 5.83 -32.25 17.94
CA LEU A 4 5.94 -31.08 17.07
C LEU A 4 5.47 -31.53 15.69
N GLN A 5 4.28 -31.09 15.29
CA GLN A 5 3.83 -31.22 13.91
C GLN A 5 4.89 -30.54 13.04
N PRO A 6 5.31 -31.17 11.92
CA PRO A 6 6.18 -30.47 10.97
C PRO A 6 5.49 -29.17 10.54
N PRO A 7 6.26 -28.10 10.30
CA PRO A 7 5.68 -26.85 9.86
C PRO A 7 4.81 -27.12 8.63
N SER A 8 3.61 -26.53 8.62
CA SER A 8 2.69 -26.66 7.50
C SER A 8 3.40 -26.24 6.20
N PRO A 9 3.28 -26.99 5.11
CA PRO A 9 3.91 -26.63 3.84
C PRO A 9 3.33 -25.35 3.22
N TYR A 10 2.33 -24.78 3.84
CA TYR A 10 1.69 -23.52 3.46
C TYR A 10 1.23 -22.75 4.68
N THR A 11 1.01 -21.43 4.52
CA THR A 11 0.29 -20.61 5.49
C THR A 11 -0.94 -19.98 4.83
N TYR A 12 -2.00 -19.84 5.59
CA TYR A 12 -3.22 -19.13 5.20
C TYR A 12 -3.64 -18.24 6.34
N ASN A 13 -3.69 -16.93 6.08
CA ASN A 13 -4.10 -15.92 7.03
C ASN A 13 -5.28 -15.13 6.48
N ARG A 14 -6.30 -14.93 7.30
CA ARG A 14 -7.40 -14.02 7.00
C ARG A 14 -7.57 -13.07 8.17
N ARG A 15 -7.52 -11.78 7.89
CA ARG A 15 -7.64 -10.73 8.92
C ARG A 15 -8.66 -9.69 8.48
N GLN A 16 -9.43 -9.21 9.45
CA GLN A 16 -10.27 -8.03 9.35
C GLN A 16 -9.70 -7.00 10.30
N THR A 17 -9.44 -5.80 9.83
CA THR A 17 -8.82 -4.72 10.60
C THR A 17 -9.73 -3.51 10.66
N ARG A 18 -9.65 -2.77 11.75
CA ARG A 18 -10.40 -1.53 11.96
C ARG A 18 -9.51 -0.31 12.11
N ASP A 19 -8.25 -0.47 11.80
CA ASP A 19 -7.23 0.54 11.92
C ASP A 19 -6.22 0.39 10.78
N SER A 20 -5.76 1.51 10.20
CA SER A 20 -4.83 1.49 9.07
C SER A 20 -3.42 1.01 9.44
N GLU A 21 -2.98 1.22 10.68
CA GLU A 21 -1.69 0.74 11.17
C GLU A 21 -1.73 -0.77 11.46
N GLU A 22 -2.81 -1.24 12.14
CA GLU A 22 -3.07 -2.66 12.29
C GLU A 22 -3.13 -3.37 10.92
N HIS A 23 -3.69 -2.69 9.92
CA HIS A 23 -3.78 -3.22 8.56
C HIS A 23 -2.41 -3.32 7.90
N ALA A 24 -1.54 -2.32 8.09
CA ALA A 24 -0.16 -2.35 7.61
C ALA A 24 0.64 -3.51 8.21
N GLU A 25 0.44 -3.80 9.51
CA GLU A 25 1.09 -4.90 10.22
C GLU A 25 0.50 -6.28 9.87
N ALA A 26 -0.69 -6.32 9.27
CA ALA A 26 -1.37 -7.58 8.96
C ALA A 26 -0.69 -8.39 7.86
N LEU A 27 0.00 -7.74 6.92
CA LEU A 27 0.78 -8.39 5.86
C LEU A 27 2.19 -8.67 6.38
N GLY A 28 2.42 -9.89 6.84
CA GLY A 28 3.70 -10.32 7.38
C GLY A 28 4.84 -10.24 6.36
N GLU A 29 6.06 -10.06 6.85
CA GLU A 29 7.29 -9.91 6.05
C GLU A 29 7.36 -8.60 5.20
N TRP A 30 6.38 -7.70 5.36
CA TRP A 30 6.40 -6.37 4.76
C TRP A 30 6.67 -5.32 5.83
N ASP A 31 7.59 -4.41 5.55
CA ASP A 31 7.83 -3.22 6.37
C ASP A 31 7.14 -2.02 5.72
N GLN A 32 5.97 -1.67 6.22
CA GLN A 32 5.12 -0.66 5.58
C GLN A 32 4.35 0.20 6.58
N VAL A 33 4.03 1.41 6.14
CA VAL A 33 3.27 2.41 6.90
C VAL A 33 2.04 2.83 6.10
N TYR A 34 0.89 2.86 6.76
CA TYR A 34 -0.36 3.36 6.19
C TYR A 34 -0.82 4.62 6.91
N ASP A 35 -1.07 5.66 6.15
CA ASP A 35 -1.71 6.89 6.60
C ASP A 35 -3.12 6.98 6.03
N GLN A 36 -4.13 7.01 6.88
CA GLN A 36 -5.51 7.24 6.42
C GLN A 36 -5.67 8.68 5.95
N LEU A 37 -6.18 8.85 4.74
CA LEU A 37 -6.34 10.17 4.09
C LEU A 37 -7.78 10.64 4.06
N SER A 38 -8.75 9.74 3.95
CA SER A 38 -10.17 10.11 3.90
C SER A 38 -10.90 9.85 5.22
N PRO A 39 -11.89 10.70 5.57
CA PRO A 39 -12.55 10.65 6.85
C PRO A 39 -13.47 9.42 7.04
N GLY A 40 -13.63 9.01 8.29
CA GLY A 40 -14.52 7.94 8.75
C GLY A 40 -13.78 6.72 9.29
N ALA A 41 -14.49 5.81 9.95
CA ALA A 41 -13.92 4.60 10.49
C ALA A 41 -13.28 3.76 9.39
N PHE A 42 -12.06 3.28 9.66
CA PHE A 42 -11.33 2.39 8.77
C PHE A 42 -11.86 0.96 8.89
N GLU A 43 -12.00 0.30 7.76
CA GLU A 43 -12.23 -1.13 7.66
C GLU A 43 -11.36 -1.68 6.53
N GLY A 44 -10.53 -2.65 6.87
CA GLY A 44 -9.67 -3.36 5.94
C GLY A 44 -9.87 -4.86 6.02
N SER A 45 -9.57 -5.56 4.96
CA SER A 45 -9.55 -7.02 4.90
C SER A 45 -8.30 -7.49 4.17
N LEU A 46 -7.66 -8.49 4.72
CA LEU A 46 -6.50 -9.15 4.12
C LEU A 46 -6.73 -10.66 4.09
N VAL A 47 -6.48 -11.28 2.94
CA VAL A 47 -6.27 -12.72 2.80
C VAL A 47 -4.86 -12.90 2.26
N ASP A 48 -4.02 -13.66 2.94
CA ASP A 48 -2.61 -13.88 2.64
C ASP A 48 -2.29 -15.38 2.66
N ILE A 49 -1.73 -15.88 1.58
CA ILE A 49 -1.38 -17.30 1.39
C ILE A 49 0.09 -17.41 0.97
N TRP A 50 0.84 -18.29 1.65
CA TRP A 50 2.20 -18.64 1.30
C TRP A 50 2.31 -20.12 0.96
N PHE A 51 2.91 -20.46 -0.18
CA PHE A 51 3.23 -21.83 -0.60
C PHE A 51 4.33 -21.80 -1.67
N GLU A 52 5.22 -22.79 -1.67
CA GLU A 52 6.36 -22.89 -2.61
C GLU A 52 7.19 -21.60 -2.78
N GLY A 53 7.28 -20.80 -1.72
CA GLY A 53 7.99 -19.52 -1.76
C GLY A 53 7.21 -18.37 -2.42
N LEU A 54 6.03 -18.62 -2.95
CA LEU A 54 5.11 -17.57 -3.44
C LEU A 54 4.31 -17.01 -2.26
N GLN A 55 4.11 -15.70 -2.27
CA GLN A 55 3.09 -15.04 -1.46
C GLN A 55 1.99 -14.51 -2.37
N VAL A 56 0.75 -14.91 -2.12
CA VAL A 56 -0.43 -14.43 -2.86
C VAL A 56 -1.39 -13.81 -1.87
N PHE A 57 -1.81 -12.57 -2.11
CA PHE A 57 -2.71 -11.90 -1.18
C PHE A 57 -3.74 -11.02 -1.87
N ARG A 58 -4.84 -10.80 -1.17
CA ARG A 58 -5.86 -9.80 -1.51
C ARG A 58 -6.02 -8.83 -0.36
N GLU A 59 -5.94 -7.58 -0.65
CA GLU A 59 -6.12 -6.49 0.29
C GLU A 59 -7.28 -5.61 -0.13
N THR A 60 -8.13 -5.25 0.84
CA THR A 60 -9.22 -4.28 0.63
C THR A 60 -9.19 -3.20 1.70
N THR A 61 -9.43 -1.96 1.29
CA THR A 61 -9.59 -0.82 2.20
C THR A 61 -10.82 0.00 1.84
N ASN A 62 -11.62 0.38 2.84
CA ASN A 62 -12.80 1.21 2.63
C ASN A 62 -12.46 2.70 2.54
N ARG A 63 -11.29 3.12 3.05
CA ARG A 63 -10.80 4.51 3.09
C ARG A 63 -9.64 4.71 2.13
N SER A 64 -9.47 5.94 1.67
CA SER A 64 -8.24 6.32 0.97
C SER A 64 -7.07 6.28 1.92
N VAL A 65 -5.97 5.64 1.50
CA VAL A 65 -4.75 5.50 2.27
C VAL A 65 -3.52 5.90 1.45
N SER A 66 -2.52 6.44 2.14
CA SER A 66 -1.16 6.54 1.62
C SER A 66 -0.35 5.40 2.24
N GLN A 67 0.21 4.57 1.39
CA GLN A 67 0.99 3.40 1.75
C GLN A 67 2.42 3.58 1.25
N SER A 68 3.40 3.27 2.07
CA SER A 68 4.80 3.22 1.64
C SER A 68 5.54 2.14 2.42
N GLY A 69 6.57 1.57 1.81
CA GLY A 69 7.35 0.52 2.45
C GLY A 69 8.16 -0.32 1.48
N THR A 70 8.63 -1.45 2.01
CA THR A 70 9.37 -2.48 1.29
C THR A 70 8.75 -3.85 1.55
N THR A 71 9.10 -4.84 0.75
CA THR A 71 8.68 -6.24 0.93
C THR A 71 9.87 -7.13 1.30
N TRP A 72 9.63 -8.41 1.53
CA TRP A 72 10.67 -9.40 1.82
C TRP A 72 11.69 -9.53 0.67
N ASN A 73 12.95 -9.77 1.02
CA ASN A 73 14.08 -9.72 0.10
C ASN A 73 14.05 -10.78 -1.01
N GLY A 74 14.49 -10.38 -2.20
CA GLY A 74 14.69 -11.28 -3.35
C GLY A 74 13.41 -11.66 -4.07
N CYS A 75 12.37 -10.80 -4.04
CA CYS A 75 11.14 -11.03 -4.78
C CYS A 75 10.78 -9.88 -5.72
N TYR A 76 10.00 -10.23 -6.74
CA TYR A 76 9.23 -9.31 -7.56
C TYR A 76 7.77 -9.34 -7.14
N VAL A 77 7.16 -8.17 -7.06
CA VAL A 77 5.75 -8.01 -6.75
C VAL A 77 4.99 -7.55 -7.98
N VAL A 78 3.87 -8.19 -8.24
CA VAL A 78 2.86 -7.76 -9.21
C VAL A 78 1.53 -7.62 -8.50
N GLY A 79 0.97 -6.41 -8.51
CA GLY A 79 -0.33 -6.12 -7.93
C GLY A 79 -1.32 -5.62 -8.98
N ILE A 80 -2.53 -6.14 -8.96
CA ILE A 80 -3.57 -5.85 -9.95
C ILE A 80 -4.83 -5.37 -9.22
N PRO A 81 -5.29 -4.13 -9.45
CA PRO A 81 -6.54 -3.67 -8.87
C PRO A 81 -7.73 -4.52 -9.33
N VAL A 82 -8.53 -4.96 -8.38
CA VAL A 82 -9.80 -5.67 -8.63
C VAL A 82 -10.93 -4.65 -8.75
N ASN A 83 -10.97 -3.71 -7.79
CA ASN A 83 -11.93 -2.62 -7.76
C ASN A 83 -11.29 -1.35 -7.20
N MET A 84 -11.71 -0.21 -7.70
CA MET A 84 -11.26 1.09 -7.20
C MET A 84 -12.24 2.20 -7.58
N LYS A 85 -12.48 3.12 -6.64
CA LYS A 85 -13.34 4.31 -6.88
C LYS A 85 -12.51 5.49 -7.38
N GLY A 86 -11.99 5.38 -8.59
CA GLY A 86 -11.11 6.39 -9.19
C GLY A 86 -9.66 5.91 -9.30
N PRO A 87 -8.77 6.71 -9.90
CA PRO A 87 -7.37 6.33 -10.07
C PRO A 87 -6.60 6.35 -8.75
N GLY A 88 -5.66 5.43 -8.63
CA GLY A 88 -4.61 5.47 -7.61
C GLY A 88 -3.33 6.12 -8.15
N LEU A 89 -2.38 6.38 -7.26
CA LEU A 89 -1.06 6.85 -7.62
C LEU A 89 -0.01 5.89 -7.07
N PHE A 90 0.68 5.18 -7.95
CA PHE A 90 1.78 4.28 -7.58
C PHE A 90 3.11 4.86 -8.05
N SER A 91 3.99 5.18 -7.11
CA SER A 91 5.33 5.72 -7.38
C SER A 91 5.35 6.80 -8.47
N LYS A 92 4.43 7.77 -8.36
CA LYS A 92 4.21 8.92 -9.28
C LYS A 92 3.61 8.57 -10.64
N GLN A 93 3.04 7.38 -10.78
CA GLN A 93 2.34 6.96 -12.00
C GLN A 93 0.89 6.64 -11.66
N VAL A 94 -0.01 6.96 -12.59
CA VAL A 94 -1.45 6.71 -12.40
C VAL A 94 -1.70 5.21 -12.51
N LEU A 95 -2.28 4.65 -11.45
CA LEU A 95 -2.76 3.27 -11.38
C LEU A 95 -4.26 3.27 -11.67
N THR A 96 -4.68 2.42 -12.58
CA THR A 96 -6.08 2.21 -12.94
C THR A 96 -6.42 0.72 -12.84
N ARG A 97 -7.70 0.37 -12.95
CA ARG A 97 -8.14 -1.04 -12.96
C ARG A 97 -7.51 -1.86 -14.10
N ASP A 98 -7.22 -1.20 -15.24
CA ASP A 98 -6.67 -1.85 -16.43
C ASP A 98 -5.14 -1.79 -16.49
N SER A 99 -4.51 -1.55 -15.36
CA SER A 99 -3.06 -1.54 -15.21
C SER A 99 -2.63 -2.37 -14.00
N MET A 100 -1.36 -2.70 -13.93
CA MET A 100 -0.73 -3.38 -12.79
C MET A 100 0.41 -2.55 -12.23
N LEU A 101 0.64 -2.67 -10.94
CA LEU A 101 1.85 -2.17 -10.30
C LEU A 101 2.91 -3.28 -10.25
N THR A 102 4.18 -2.91 -10.43
CA THR A 102 5.30 -3.83 -10.33
C THR A 102 6.48 -3.17 -9.61
N PHE A 103 7.16 -3.92 -8.77
CA PHE A 103 8.41 -3.47 -8.14
C PHE A 103 9.24 -4.65 -7.63
N HIS A 104 10.52 -4.42 -7.38
CA HIS A 104 11.44 -5.36 -6.78
C HIS A 104 11.63 -5.03 -5.29
N SER A 105 11.92 -6.04 -4.48
CA SER A 105 12.06 -5.94 -3.02
C SER A 105 13.14 -4.97 -2.53
N ASP A 106 14.18 -4.69 -3.34
CA ASP A 106 15.23 -3.70 -3.02
C ASP A 106 14.76 -2.25 -3.21
N GLN A 107 13.51 -2.05 -3.59
CA GLN A 107 12.92 -0.75 -3.88
C GLN A 107 11.84 -0.39 -2.86
N GLU A 108 11.92 0.81 -2.35
CA GLU A 108 10.81 1.40 -1.61
C GLU A 108 9.70 1.79 -2.60
N PHE A 109 8.49 1.38 -2.31
CA PHE A 109 7.31 1.78 -3.07
C PHE A 109 6.47 2.81 -2.33
N SER A 110 5.65 3.53 -3.08
CA SER A 110 4.60 4.39 -2.52
C SER A 110 3.31 4.23 -3.32
N LEU A 111 2.20 4.04 -2.61
CA LEU A 111 0.87 3.93 -3.21
C LEU A 111 -0.09 4.87 -2.49
N THR A 112 -0.76 5.74 -3.23
CA THR A 112 -1.97 6.41 -2.75
C THR A 112 -3.17 5.71 -3.34
N ALA A 113 -3.86 4.94 -2.51
CA ALA A 113 -5.04 4.19 -2.88
C ALA A 113 -6.31 5.04 -2.71
N PRO A 114 -7.25 5.01 -3.64
CA PRO A 114 -8.55 5.68 -3.50
C PRO A 114 -9.44 4.94 -2.48
N GLU A 115 -10.59 5.52 -2.14
CA GLU A 115 -11.60 4.82 -1.33
C GLU A 115 -12.13 3.56 -2.01
N GLY A 116 -12.38 2.52 -1.23
CA GLY A 116 -12.88 1.23 -1.73
C GLY A 116 -11.87 0.53 -2.63
N PHE A 117 -10.59 0.66 -2.33
CA PHE A 117 -9.53 -0.01 -3.06
C PHE A 117 -9.52 -1.50 -2.73
N ASP A 118 -9.44 -2.31 -3.76
CA ASP A 118 -9.37 -3.77 -3.72
C ASP A 118 -8.30 -4.22 -4.69
N VAL A 119 -7.29 -4.92 -4.21
CA VAL A 119 -6.13 -5.36 -4.99
C VAL A 119 -5.81 -6.81 -4.70
N VAL A 120 -5.48 -7.57 -5.74
CA VAL A 120 -4.81 -8.86 -5.63
C VAL A 120 -3.36 -8.71 -6.02
N ALA A 121 -2.47 -9.38 -5.31
CA ALA A 121 -1.06 -9.33 -5.61
C ALA A 121 -0.38 -10.69 -5.42
N VAL A 122 0.73 -10.84 -6.13
CA VAL A 122 1.65 -11.96 -5.96
C VAL A 122 3.05 -11.43 -5.82
N ALA A 123 3.78 -11.93 -4.81
CA ALA A 123 5.21 -11.76 -4.67
C ALA A 123 5.89 -13.08 -5.00
N VAL A 124 6.81 -13.06 -5.97
CA VAL A 124 7.47 -14.24 -6.55
C VAL A 124 8.97 -14.12 -6.33
N PRO A 125 9.65 -15.18 -5.83
CA PRO A 125 11.10 -15.17 -5.76
C PRO A 125 11.73 -14.89 -7.14
N GLU A 126 12.72 -14.00 -7.17
CA GLU A 126 13.44 -13.64 -8.40
C GLU A 126 13.93 -14.88 -9.14
N LYS A 127 14.51 -15.84 -8.41
CA LYS A 127 15.00 -17.11 -8.99
C LYS A 127 13.89 -17.88 -9.71
N THR A 128 12.73 -18.03 -9.09
CA THR A 128 11.59 -18.75 -9.68
C THR A 128 11.12 -18.10 -10.97
N LEU A 129 11.09 -16.78 -10.98
CA LEU A 129 10.69 -16.02 -12.17
C LEU A 129 11.73 -16.10 -13.29
N MET A 130 13.03 -16.05 -12.94
CA MET A 130 14.15 -16.25 -13.88
C MET A 130 14.08 -17.61 -14.54
N GLU A 131 13.86 -18.67 -13.77
CA GLU A 131 13.74 -20.04 -14.28
C GLU A 131 12.55 -20.22 -15.22
N ALA A 132 11.41 -19.57 -14.91
CA ALA A 132 10.19 -19.67 -15.70
C ALA A 132 10.27 -18.91 -17.03
N MET A 133 10.84 -17.72 -17.02
CA MET A 133 10.88 -16.84 -18.20
C MET A 133 12.08 -17.13 -19.09
N GLN A 134 13.11 -17.84 -18.61
CA GLN A 134 14.32 -18.17 -19.35
C GLN A 134 14.87 -16.99 -20.18
N PRO A 135 15.02 -15.80 -19.58
CA PRO A 135 15.51 -14.65 -20.32
C PRO A 135 16.90 -14.97 -20.86
N GLY A 136 17.18 -14.58 -22.11
CA GLY A 136 18.49 -14.77 -22.74
C GLY A 136 19.61 -13.99 -22.04
N SER A 137 19.24 -12.99 -21.23
CA SER A 137 20.17 -12.22 -20.41
C SER A 137 19.47 -11.61 -19.19
N SER A 138 20.24 -11.29 -18.14
CA SER A 138 19.74 -10.49 -17.01
C SER A 138 19.19 -9.12 -17.46
N GLU A 139 19.67 -8.60 -18.57
CA GLU A 139 19.24 -7.33 -19.16
C GLU A 139 17.82 -7.39 -19.72
N GLU A 140 17.42 -8.50 -20.32
CA GLU A 140 16.03 -8.76 -20.74
C GLU A 140 15.09 -8.84 -19.53
N LEU A 141 15.51 -9.48 -18.46
CA LEU A 141 14.73 -9.50 -17.22
C LEU A 141 14.52 -8.10 -16.64
N TYR A 142 15.56 -7.26 -16.64
CA TYR A 142 15.46 -5.87 -16.17
C TYR A 142 14.61 -4.98 -17.08
N GLN A 143 14.38 -5.36 -18.34
CA GLN A 143 13.41 -4.68 -19.19
C GLN A 143 11.97 -5.06 -18.82
N LEU A 144 11.74 -6.31 -18.46
CA LEU A 144 10.45 -6.82 -17.99
C LEU A 144 10.15 -6.36 -16.57
N PHE A 145 11.17 -6.37 -15.69
CA PHE A 145 11.09 -5.87 -14.31
C PHE A 145 12.03 -4.68 -14.12
N PRO A 146 11.55 -3.50 -14.41
CA PRO A 146 12.36 -2.30 -14.25
C PRO A 146 12.86 -2.15 -12.80
N LYS A 147 14.10 -1.69 -12.64
CA LYS A 147 14.74 -1.40 -11.35
C LYS A 147 14.03 -0.36 -10.48
N SER A 148 12.94 0.22 -10.90
CA SER A 148 12.13 1.18 -10.14
C SER A 148 10.66 0.77 -10.18
N PRO A 149 9.90 1.02 -9.10
CA PRO A 149 8.46 0.76 -9.06
C PRO A 149 7.74 1.39 -10.25
N LYS A 150 6.90 0.63 -10.96
CA LYS A 150 6.23 1.09 -12.18
C LYS A 150 4.78 0.64 -12.26
N VAL A 151 4.02 1.41 -13.02
CA VAL A 151 2.71 1.00 -13.54
C VAL A 151 2.89 0.50 -14.95
N MET A 152 2.36 -0.69 -15.23
CA MET A 152 2.43 -1.35 -16.53
C MET A 152 1.03 -1.70 -17.03
N VAL A 153 0.88 -1.79 -18.35
CA VAL A 153 -0.33 -2.27 -19.02
C VAL A 153 0.03 -3.48 -19.88
N ALA A 154 -0.82 -4.49 -19.85
CA ALA A 154 -0.67 -5.69 -20.64
C ALA A 154 -1.70 -5.74 -21.77
N ALA A 155 -1.61 -6.75 -22.62
CA ALA A 155 -2.59 -6.98 -23.66
C ALA A 155 -4.01 -7.18 -23.07
N PRO A 156 -5.05 -6.73 -23.77
CA PRO A 156 -6.42 -6.89 -23.30
C PRO A 156 -6.74 -8.35 -22.94
N GLY A 157 -7.35 -8.54 -21.76
CA GLY A 157 -7.75 -9.86 -21.25
C GLY A 157 -6.70 -10.57 -20.41
N GLN A 158 -5.42 -10.41 -20.64
CA GLN A 158 -4.36 -11.10 -19.89
C GLN A 158 -4.34 -10.69 -18.41
N LEU A 159 -4.53 -9.39 -18.12
CA LEU A 159 -4.68 -8.94 -16.71
C LEU A 159 -5.91 -9.52 -16.04
N ASP A 160 -7.00 -9.69 -16.76
CA ASP A 160 -8.23 -10.30 -16.24
C ASP A 160 -8.03 -11.80 -15.97
N GLU A 161 -7.30 -12.52 -16.82
CA GLU A 161 -6.95 -13.94 -16.61
C GLU A 161 -6.10 -14.12 -15.35
N LEU A 162 -5.02 -13.35 -15.20
CA LEU A 162 -4.18 -13.38 -14.00
C LEU A 162 -4.98 -12.95 -12.75
N ARG A 163 -5.76 -11.88 -12.84
CA ARG A 163 -6.63 -11.42 -11.74
C ARG A 163 -7.60 -12.51 -11.30
N ASN A 164 -8.26 -13.16 -12.24
CA ASN A 164 -9.22 -14.24 -11.96
C ASN A 164 -8.52 -15.48 -11.39
N CYS A 165 -7.35 -15.82 -11.89
CA CYS A 165 -6.52 -16.90 -11.34
C CYS A 165 -6.20 -16.62 -9.85
N LEU A 166 -5.70 -15.42 -9.52
CA LEU A 166 -5.39 -15.04 -8.13
C LEU A 166 -6.66 -15.00 -7.25
N LEU A 167 -7.74 -14.43 -7.75
CA LEU A 167 -9.01 -14.37 -7.02
C LEU A 167 -9.58 -15.76 -6.72
N SER A 168 -9.46 -16.72 -7.65
CA SER A 168 -9.98 -18.08 -7.45
C SER A 168 -9.33 -18.81 -6.28
N ILE A 169 -8.07 -18.45 -5.94
CA ILE A 169 -7.30 -19.05 -4.84
C ILE A 169 -7.58 -18.30 -3.52
N LEU A 170 -7.87 -17.00 -3.60
CA LEU A 170 -8.02 -16.11 -2.45
C LEU A 170 -9.47 -16.01 -1.96
N ASP A 171 -10.44 -16.49 -2.73
CA ASP A 171 -11.85 -16.49 -2.35
C ASP A 171 -12.21 -17.75 -1.55
N PRO A 172 -12.53 -17.61 -0.24
CA PRO A 172 -12.89 -18.74 0.61
C PRO A 172 -14.15 -19.47 0.17
N ALA A 173 -14.97 -18.86 -0.68
CA ALA A 173 -16.16 -19.51 -1.24
C ALA A 173 -15.82 -20.46 -2.40
N SER A 174 -14.68 -20.25 -3.05
CA SER A 174 -14.24 -20.97 -4.25
C SER A 174 -13.06 -21.90 -3.98
N PHE A 175 -12.32 -21.72 -2.88
CA PHE A 175 -11.10 -22.44 -2.59
C PHE A 175 -11.04 -22.89 -1.13
N GLU A 176 -10.70 -24.15 -0.93
CA GLU A 176 -10.44 -24.77 0.38
C GLU A 176 -8.91 -24.73 0.64
N PRO A 177 -8.43 -23.90 1.59
CA PRO A 177 -6.98 -23.75 1.84
C PRO A 177 -6.27 -25.05 2.22
N GLU A 178 -7.01 -26.01 2.79
CA GLU A 178 -6.52 -27.34 3.16
C GLU A 178 -6.00 -28.15 1.95
N LEU A 179 -6.45 -27.83 0.74
CA LEU A 179 -5.95 -28.42 -0.50
C LEU A 179 -4.46 -28.10 -0.71
N LEU A 180 -3.95 -27.00 -0.15
CA LEU A 180 -2.53 -26.67 -0.15
C LEU A 180 -1.66 -27.59 0.73
N ALA A 181 -2.27 -28.48 1.50
CA ALA A 181 -1.52 -29.56 2.16
C ALA A 181 -0.94 -30.59 1.16
N TYR A 182 -1.47 -30.62 -0.06
CA TYR A 182 -1.03 -31.53 -1.13
C TYR A 182 0.02 -30.86 -2.04
N PRO A 183 1.28 -31.36 -2.10
CA PRO A 183 2.33 -30.79 -2.92
C PRO A 183 1.98 -30.69 -4.42
N GLN A 184 1.17 -31.63 -4.91
CA GLN A 184 0.72 -31.62 -6.31
C GLN A 184 -0.21 -30.42 -6.60
N VAL A 185 -1.06 -30.06 -5.63
CA VAL A 185 -1.95 -28.89 -5.71
C VAL A 185 -1.14 -27.60 -5.67
N GLN A 186 -0.18 -27.50 -4.73
CA GLN A 186 0.72 -26.34 -4.67
C GLN A 186 1.45 -26.14 -6.00
N LYS A 187 2.04 -27.21 -6.55
CA LYS A 187 2.76 -27.15 -7.82
C LYS A 187 1.85 -26.76 -9.00
N ALA A 188 0.62 -27.28 -9.04
CA ALA A 188 -0.32 -26.93 -10.10
C ALA A 188 -0.72 -25.45 -10.04
N ILE A 189 -1.03 -24.94 -8.86
CA ILE A 189 -1.38 -23.53 -8.64
C ILE A 189 -0.19 -22.62 -8.93
N SER A 190 1.00 -22.95 -8.41
CA SER A 190 2.24 -22.22 -8.65
C SER A 190 2.53 -22.11 -10.15
N SER A 191 2.44 -23.25 -10.88
CA SER A 191 2.65 -23.28 -12.33
C SER A 191 1.63 -22.44 -13.10
N ALA A 192 0.37 -22.43 -12.69
CA ALA A 192 -0.68 -21.62 -13.31
C ALA A 192 -0.40 -20.11 -13.10
N ILE A 193 -0.09 -19.70 -11.85
CA ILE A 193 0.23 -18.30 -11.53
C ILE A 193 1.45 -17.84 -12.34
N ILE A 194 2.53 -18.63 -12.34
CA ILE A 194 3.76 -18.28 -13.05
C ILE A 194 3.53 -18.22 -14.57
N GLY A 195 2.73 -19.13 -15.12
CA GLY A 195 2.34 -19.12 -16.53
C GLY A 195 1.63 -17.82 -16.93
N HIS A 196 0.57 -17.45 -16.20
CA HIS A 196 -0.12 -16.17 -16.44
C HIS A 196 0.77 -14.95 -16.21
N LEU A 197 1.64 -14.98 -15.21
CA LEU A 197 2.61 -13.91 -14.98
C LEU A 197 3.55 -13.75 -16.18
N ALA A 198 4.09 -14.85 -16.69
CA ALA A 198 5.01 -14.83 -17.84
C ALA A 198 4.32 -14.25 -19.08
N GLU A 199 3.08 -14.64 -19.37
CA GLU A 199 2.27 -14.09 -20.46
C GLU A 199 2.03 -12.58 -20.32
N VAL A 200 1.57 -12.17 -19.12
CA VAL A 200 1.31 -10.75 -18.81
C VAL A 200 2.58 -9.92 -18.95
N LEU A 201 3.69 -10.38 -18.37
CA LEU A 201 4.96 -9.63 -18.36
C LEU A 201 5.59 -9.54 -19.75
N THR A 202 5.50 -10.60 -20.56
CA THR A 202 6.02 -10.61 -21.94
C THR A 202 5.29 -9.63 -22.84
N SER A 203 3.99 -9.43 -22.63
CA SER A 203 3.19 -8.47 -23.40
C SER A 203 3.16 -7.07 -22.80
N ALA A 204 3.62 -6.95 -21.54
CA ALA A 204 3.49 -5.71 -20.77
C ALA A 204 4.37 -4.60 -21.35
N THR A 205 3.78 -3.43 -21.44
CA THR A 205 4.47 -2.18 -21.74
C THR A 205 4.33 -1.22 -20.57
N GLN A 206 5.27 -0.30 -20.43
CA GLN A 206 5.07 0.77 -19.43
C GLN A 206 3.80 1.52 -19.76
N ALA A 207 2.97 1.74 -18.75
CA ALA A 207 1.85 2.67 -18.88
C ALA A 207 2.36 4.00 -19.45
N PRO A 208 1.58 4.69 -20.28
CA PRO A 208 1.98 5.96 -20.84
C PRO A 208 2.57 6.84 -19.75
N LEU A 209 3.82 7.27 -19.94
CA LEU A 209 4.48 8.12 -18.96
C LEU A 209 3.62 9.36 -18.76
N PRO A 210 3.32 9.73 -17.50
CA PRO A 210 2.61 10.97 -17.23
C PRO A 210 3.28 12.13 -17.95
N THR A 211 2.49 13.07 -18.44
CA THR A 211 3.02 14.28 -19.10
C THR A 211 4.10 14.92 -18.21
N ARG A 212 5.05 15.63 -18.82
CA ARG A 212 6.09 16.38 -18.09
C ARG A 212 5.46 17.27 -17.01
N SER A 213 4.31 17.85 -17.32
CA SER A 213 3.52 18.67 -16.39
C SER A 213 2.98 17.86 -15.21
N PHE A 214 2.46 16.65 -15.41
CA PHE A 214 1.98 15.78 -14.32
C PHE A 214 3.13 15.30 -13.43
N LYS A 215 4.26 14.90 -14.02
CA LYS A 215 5.48 14.54 -13.24
C LYS A 215 5.95 15.71 -12.36
N GLY A 216 5.91 16.92 -12.88
CA GLY A 216 6.22 18.13 -12.11
C GLY A 216 5.26 18.32 -10.93
N ARG A 217 3.96 18.08 -11.12
CA ARG A 217 2.97 18.16 -10.03
C ARG A 217 3.19 17.07 -8.97
N CYS A 218 3.46 15.83 -9.40
CA CYS A 218 3.82 14.76 -8.46
C CYS A 218 5.08 15.09 -7.65
N HIS A 219 6.09 15.70 -8.29
CA HIS A 219 7.29 16.15 -7.60
C HIS A 219 6.98 17.21 -6.53
N VAL A 220 6.16 18.20 -6.87
CA VAL A 220 5.71 19.22 -5.91
C VAL A 220 5.01 18.59 -4.71
N VAL A 221 4.09 17.66 -4.93
CA VAL A 221 3.37 16.96 -3.84
C VAL A 221 4.36 16.16 -2.98
N LYS A 222 5.29 15.41 -3.59
CA LYS A 222 6.30 14.65 -2.86
C LYS A 222 7.20 15.54 -2.00
N GLU A 223 7.72 16.61 -2.56
CA GLU A 223 8.59 17.53 -1.80
C GLU A 223 7.82 18.23 -0.66
N ALA A 224 6.57 18.61 -0.90
CA ALA A 224 5.71 19.16 0.15
C ALA A 224 5.47 18.15 1.29
N THR A 225 5.21 16.89 0.94
CA THR A 225 5.00 15.80 1.91
C THR A 225 6.28 15.53 2.70
N ASN A 226 7.41 15.35 2.03
CA ASN A 226 8.70 15.11 2.66
C ASN A 226 9.07 16.25 3.62
N TYR A 227 8.90 17.48 3.19
CA TYR A 227 9.17 18.65 4.04
C TYR A 227 8.28 18.66 5.28
N ALA A 228 7.01 18.32 5.14
CA ALA A 228 6.09 18.25 6.28
C ALA A 228 6.45 17.11 7.27
N LEU A 229 6.85 15.95 6.76
CA LEU A 229 7.22 14.79 7.59
C LEU A 229 8.57 14.96 8.30
N THR A 230 9.51 15.70 7.72
CA THR A 230 10.81 15.99 8.35
C THR A 230 10.76 17.09 9.41
N HIS A 231 9.67 17.88 9.44
CA HIS A 231 9.49 19.00 10.39
C HIS A 231 8.24 18.79 11.26
N THR A 232 8.08 17.59 11.81
CA THR A 232 6.89 17.24 12.63
C THR A 232 6.78 18.07 13.92
N THR A 233 7.88 18.60 14.43
CA THR A 233 7.93 19.44 15.64
C THR A 233 7.50 20.88 15.39
N GLU A 234 7.46 21.33 14.14
CA GLU A 234 7.05 22.67 13.76
C GLU A 234 5.73 22.61 12.96
N PRO A 235 4.74 23.42 13.28
CA PRO A 235 3.47 23.44 12.56
C PRO A 235 3.64 24.06 11.17
N ILE A 236 4.11 23.26 10.20
CA ILE A 236 4.26 23.71 8.82
C ILE A 236 2.93 24.17 8.24
N THR A 237 2.92 25.36 7.70
CA THR A 237 1.79 25.98 7.03
C THR A 237 1.88 25.82 5.51
N VAL A 238 0.77 26.09 4.83
CA VAL A 238 0.76 26.15 3.35
C VAL A 238 1.66 27.27 2.82
N ALA A 239 1.85 28.36 3.61
CA ALA A 239 2.75 29.44 3.24
C ALA A 239 4.21 28.98 3.23
N ASP A 240 4.64 28.25 4.25
CA ASP A 240 6.00 27.70 4.35
C ASP A 240 6.31 26.76 3.19
N LEU A 241 5.31 25.92 2.80
CA LEU A 241 5.46 25.07 1.62
C LEU A 241 5.59 25.86 0.32
N CYS A 242 4.80 26.92 0.16
CA CYS A 242 4.87 27.77 -1.03
C CYS A 242 6.24 28.47 -1.12
N GLU A 243 6.77 28.96 -0.01
CA GLU A 243 8.09 29.57 0.07
C GLU A 243 9.19 28.54 -0.23
N LYS A 244 9.18 27.40 0.46
CA LYS A 244 10.16 26.33 0.27
C LYS A 244 10.25 25.81 -1.15
N LEU A 245 9.08 25.64 -1.79
CA LEU A 245 8.99 25.10 -3.15
C LEU A 245 9.02 26.17 -4.24
N ASN A 246 9.08 27.43 -3.84
CA ASN A 246 9.02 28.60 -4.73
C ASN A 246 7.84 28.54 -5.73
N ILE A 247 6.64 28.24 -5.19
CA ILE A 247 5.40 28.17 -6.00
C ILE A 247 4.27 28.93 -5.32
N SER A 248 3.30 29.36 -6.12
CA SER A 248 2.11 30.02 -5.60
C SER A 248 1.17 29.03 -4.87
N ARG A 249 0.38 29.55 -3.92
CA ARG A 249 -0.66 28.77 -3.23
C ARG A 249 -1.66 28.13 -4.20
N ARG A 250 -1.99 28.83 -5.29
CA ARG A 250 -2.85 28.30 -6.36
C ARG A 250 -2.23 27.06 -7.03
N MET A 251 -0.93 27.13 -7.34
CA MET A 251 -0.20 26.03 -7.95
C MET A 251 -0.11 24.83 -6.98
N LEU A 252 0.19 25.07 -5.71
CA LEU A 252 0.23 24.00 -4.69
C LEU A 252 -1.15 23.31 -4.57
N ASN A 253 -2.23 24.08 -4.45
CA ASN A 253 -3.59 23.51 -4.42
C ASN A 253 -3.91 22.72 -5.68
N TYR A 254 -3.54 23.24 -6.86
CA TYR A 254 -3.73 22.54 -8.12
C TYR A 254 -2.96 21.21 -8.16
N CYS A 255 -1.70 21.18 -7.70
CA CYS A 255 -0.91 19.97 -7.65
C CYS A 255 -1.55 18.89 -6.73
N PHE A 256 -1.97 19.28 -5.53
CA PHE A 256 -2.60 18.36 -4.60
C PHE A 256 -3.97 17.86 -5.10
N GLN A 257 -4.77 18.74 -5.70
CA GLN A 257 -6.07 18.36 -6.25
C GLN A 257 -5.93 17.39 -7.43
N ASP A 258 -4.98 17.66 -8.33
CA ASP A 258 -4.76 16.86 -9.54
C ASP A 258 -4.10 15.50 -9.23
N VAL A 259 -3.21 15.45 -8.24
CA VAL A 259 -2.41 14.25 -7.91
C VAL A 259 -3.11 13.38 -6.86
N LEU A 260 -3.72 13.97 -5.85
CA LEU A 260 -4.26 13.28 -4.68
C LEU A 260 -5.77 13.50 -4.47
N SER A 261 -6.44 14.23 -5.36
CA SER A 261 -7.86 14.59 -5.25
C SER A 261 -8.24 15.26 -3.91
N THR A 262 -7.27 15.92 -3.26
CA THR A 262 -7.45 16.60 -1.98
C THR A 262 -6.76 17.97 -2.00
N ASN A 263 -6.87 18.75 -0.94
CA ASN A 263 -6.11 20.00 -0.81
C ASN A 263 -4.95 19.86 0.19
N PRO A 264 -3.90 20.68 0.07
CA PRO A 264 -2.69 20.58 0.91
C PRO A 264 -2.99 20.67 2.41
N VAL A 265 -3.95 21.52 2.82
CA VAL A 265 -4.29 21.70 4.24
C VAL A 265 -4.87 20.41 4.83
N HIS A 266 -5.81 19.78 4.14
CA HIS A 266 -6.40 18.52 4.58
C HIS A 266 -5.37 17.40 4.61
N TYR A 267 -4.58 17.27 3.54
CA TYR A 267 -3.55 16.24 3.44
C TYR A 267 -2.50 16.33 4.57
N LEU A 268 -1.91 17.52 4.76
CA LEU A 268 -0.92 17.74 5.82
C LEU A 268 -1.51 17.52 7.22
N ARG A 269 -2.80 17.85 7.38
CA ARG A 269 -3.50 17.63 8.63
C ARG A 269 -3.74 16.13 8.88
N SER A 270 -4.15 15.38 7.86
CA SER A 270 -4.29 13.92 7.97
C SER A 270 -2.97 13.26 8.35
N LEU A 271 -1.85 13.63 7.74
CA LEU A 271 -0.53 13.10 8.11
C LEU A 271 -0.19 13.35 9.58
N ARG A 272 -0.44 14.57 10.09
CA ARG A 272 -0.22 14.90 11.51
C ARG A 272 -1.15 14.13 12.45
N LEU A 273 -2.40 13.93 12.07
CA LEU A 273 -3.35 13.13 12.85
C LEU A 273 -2.95 11.65 12.88
N ASN A 274 -2.45 11.09 11.77
CA ASN A 274 -1.89 9.74 11.75
C ASN A 274 -0.64 9.64 12.65
N GLY A 275 0.22 10.65 12.67
CA GLY A 275 1.35 10.72 13.60
C GLY A 275 0.93 10.71 15.06
N VAL A 276 -0.08 11.50 15.43
CA VAL A 276 -0.68 11.47 16.78
C VAL A 276 -1.22 10.06 17.08
N ARG A 277 -1.92 9.43 16.13
CA ARG A 277 -2.50 8.10 16.31
C ARG A 277 -1.42 7.06 16.60
N ARG A 278 -0.33 7.03 15.83
CA ARG A 278 0.82 6.15 16.06
C ARG A 278 1.39 6.31 17.47
N GLU A 279 1.61 7.55 17.92
CA GLU A 279 2.12 7.76 19.29
C GLU A 279 1.12 7.32 20.38
N LEU A 280 -0.19 7.49 20.17
CA LEU A 280 -1.21 7.04 21.11
C LEU A 280 -1.29 5.51 21.20
N ARG A 281 -0.90 4.79 20.13
CA ARG A 281 -0.94 3.33 20.05
C ARG A 281 0.32 2.63 20.57
N GLN A 282 1.43 3.34 20.77
CA GLN A 282 2.66 2.74 21.25
C GLN A 282 2.51 2.21 22.69
N PRO A 283 2.70 0.90 22.96
CA PRO A 283 2.61 0.34 24.30
C PRO A 283 3.70 0.91 25.21
N GLY A 284 3.31 1.37 26.39
CA GLY A 284 4.28 1.81 27.40
C GLY A 284 4.90 3.21 27.19
N ASN A 285 4.61 3.88 26.11
CA ASN A 285 5.17 5.19 25.80
C ASN A 285 4.13 6.30 25.96
N ILE A 286 3.58 6.48 27.19
CA ILE A 286 2.83 7.68 27.53
C ILE A 286 3.63 8.48 28.57
N PRO A 287 4.72 9.16 28.15
CA PRO A 287 5.34 10.19 28.98
C PRO A 287 4.59 11.52 28.80
N GLY A 288 3.32 11.52 28.48
CA GLY A 288 2.56 12.74 28.27
C GLY A 288 1.05 12.49 28.23
N SER A 289 0.28 13.50 28.52
CA SER A 289 -1.16 13.48 28.29
C SER A 289 -1.45 13.51 26.78
N ILE A 290 -2.63 13.07 26.36
CA ILE A 290 -3.11 13.24 24.97
C ILE A 290 -2.89 14.67 24.48
N ARG A 291 -2.97 15.65 25.39
CA ARG A 291 -2.68 17.06 25.16
C ARG A 291 -1.23 17.24 24.68
N ASP A 292 -0.25 16.64 25.37
CA ASP A 292 1.16 16.85 25.07
C ASP A 292 1.51 16.25 23.72
N ILE A 293 0.98 15.06 23.39
CA ILE A 293 1.12 14.46 22.08
C ILE A 293 0.49 15.35 21.00
N ALA A 294 -0.74 15.83 21.21
CA ALA A 294 -1.39 16.72 20.26
C ALA A 294 -0.60 18.01 20.04
N CYS A 295 -0.07 18.62 21.12
CA CYS A 295 0.76 19.83 21.02
C CYS A 295 2.07 19.57 20.26
N LYS A 296 2.72 18.42 20.48
CA LYS A 296 3.92 18.01 19.74
C LYS A 296 3.68 17.98 18.21
N TRP A 297 2.50 17.55 17.80
CA TRP A 297 2.08 17.52 16.39
C TRP A 297 1.44 18.82 15.89
N GLY A 298 1.55 19.91 16.65
CA GLY A 298 1.10 21.25 16.27
C GLY A 298 -0.41 21.49 16.44
N PHE A 299 -1.11 20.69 17.24
CA PHE A 299 -2.52 20.90 17.57
C PHE A 299 -2.67 21.67 18.90
N TRP A 300 -2.81 22.97 18.84
CA TRP A 300 -2.93 23.84 20.01
C TRP A 300 -4.37 24.02 20.51
N HIS A 301 -5.38 23.80 19.66
CA HIS A 301 -6.80 23.94 20.02
C HIS A 301 -7.43 22.53 20.21
N LEU A 302 -7.38 22.02 21.44
CA LEU A 302 -7.75 20.65 21.74
C LEU A 302 -9.19 20.23 21.37
N PRO A 303 -10.23 21.06 21.56
CA PRO A 303 -11.59 20.70 21.14
C PRO A 303 -11.69 20.49 19.62
N ARG A 304 -11.03 21.35 18.83
CA ARG A 304 -10.97 21.21 17.38
C ARG A 304 -10.15 19.98 16.96
N PHE A 305 -9.02 19.74 17.62
CA PHE A 305 -8.20 18.53 17.40
C PHE A 305 -9.04 17.26 17.63
N ALA A 306 -9.75 17.16 18.77
CA ALA A 306 -10.57 15.98 19.07
C ALA A 306 -11.68 15.77 18.03
N SER A 307 -12.32 16.86 17.57
CA SER A 307 -13.33 16.81 16.52
C SER A 307 -12.77 16.33 15.17
N GLU A 308 -11.60 16.85 14.78
CA GLU A 308 -10.94 16.49 13.53
C GLU A 308 -10.39 15.06 13.57
N TYR A 309 -9.83 14.64 14.69
CA TYR A 309 -9.38 13.27 14.93
C TYR A 309 -10.56 12.28 14.80
N ARG A 310 -11.68 12.60 15.45
CA ARG A 310 -12.90 11.79 15.34
C ARG A 310 -13.46 11.77 13.92
N ALA A 311 -13.40 12.88 13.22
CA ALA A 311 -13.84 12.93 11.82
C ALA A 311 -12.98 12.03 10.92
N LEU A 312 -11.66 11.98 11.14
CA LEU A 312 -10.75 11.18 10.34
C LEU A 312 -10.83 9.69 10.70
N PHE A 313 -10.83 9.34 11.98
CA PHE A 313 -10.71 7.94 12.42
C PHE A 313 -12.00 7.29 12.94
N GLY A 314 -13.08 8.07 13.09
CA GLY A 314 -14.34 7.58 13.61
C GLY A 314 -14.39 7.43 15.14
N GLU A 315 -13.27 7.64 15.84
CA GLU A 315 -13.15 7.53 17.30
C GLU A 315 -12.41 8.74 17.91
N LEU A 316 -12.52 8.91 19.21
CA LEU A 316 -11.79 9.98 19.92
C LEU A 316 -10.34 9.57 20.23
N PRO A 317 -9.40 10.54 20.39
CA PRO A 317 -8.02 10.24 20.82
C PRO A 317 -7.93 9.46 22.14
N SER A 318 -8.89 9.71 23.06
CA SER A 318 -8.97 8.99 24.34
C SER A 318 -9.43 7.54 24.18
N GLU A 319 -10.20 7.23 23.15
CA GLU A 319 -10.63 5.86 22.84
C GLU A 319 -9.45 5.09 22.25
N THR A 320 -8.71 5.67 21.31
CA THR A 320 -7.47 5.09 20.78
C THR A 320 -6.48 4.78 21.89
N ALA A 321 -6.19 5.76 22.76
CA ALA A 321 -5.25 5.59 23.87
C ALA A 321 -5.69 4.54 24.91
N ARG A 322 -6.98 4.30 25.06
CA ARG A 322 -7.52 3.26 25.94
C ARG A 322 -7.39 1.88 25.31
N ASN A 323 -7.69 1.76 24.02
CA ASN A 323 -7.68 0.49 23.29
C ASN A 323 -6.26 -0.08 23.16
N SER A 324 -5.23 0.76 23.12
CA SER A 324 -3.82 0.35 23.07
C SER A 324 -3.24 -0.14 24.40
N ARG A 325 -3.99 0.01 25.52
CA ARG A 325 -3.58 -0.47 26.86
C ARG A 325 -4.13 -1.85 27.22
N ASN A 326 -5.07 -2.35 26.43
CA ASN A 326 -5.69 -3.67 26.59
C ASN A 326 -5.10 -4.68 25.61
#